data_98948ddddb1630d3a535dc763d1840a4
#
_entry.id   98948ddddb1630d3a535dc763d1840a4
#
_cell.length_a   1.000
_cell.length_b   1.000
_cell.length_c   1.000
_cell.angle_alpha   90.00
_cell.angle_beta   90.00
_cell.angle_gamma   90.00
#
_symmetry.space_group_name_H-M   'P 1'
#
loop_
_entity.id
_entity.type
_entity.pdbx_description
1 polymer ?
#
loop_
_entity_poly.entity_id
_entity_poly.type
_entity_poly.pdbx_seq_one_letter_code
_entity_poly.pdbx_strand_id
1 'polypeptide(L)'
;MKIDFRLKAATIFLILGVMTTSGFSRPRVVIMTDFPPVDVIPGGMGFGSAEKRSDSDDVQSMIRFLLYTNDFDVEGLIATSATFANIANKQHLFDMLYLYDHVDENLRSHDDRYPTAGELRTKTWQGRSGTWGRPVAEIIGEGKDSEASEKIIRLLEKDDERPVWFCVWGGSGDLAQALWKISKTCDASETERIIRKVRIYMIGFQDGSGKWLLDTFPSLFAIVSEKNYMGMFNNAPGSDKALSDLQWINKHIRKGHGLLGALYPESGFYPETPGVWEGDSPSFLYLVSAVRGLNNPEKPNQESWGGRFIQPDSTKNHWYDHPDGSIAVSKWRREVQDDFANRADRMLP
;
A
#
# COMPACT_ATOMS: atom_id res chain seq x y z
N MET A 1 -81.08 23.34 -8.49
CA MET A 1 -79.90 23.27 -7.65
C MET A 1 -78.88 22.39 -8.39
N LYS A 2 -77.98 23.01 -9.16
CA LYS A 2 -76.93 22.26 -9.92
C LYS A 2 -75.66 22.32 -9.12
N ILE A 3 -75.11 21.18 -8.76
CA ILE A 3 -73.85 21.07 -8.07
C ILE A 3 -72.76 20.81 -9.10
N ASP A 4 -71.83 21.76 -9.19
CA ASP A 4 -70.71 21.77 -10.14
C ASP A 4 -69.50 21.10 -9.44
N PHE A 5 -69.09 19.89 -9.89
CA PHE A 5 -67.93 19.18 -9.41
C PHE A 5 -66.72 19.51 -10.31
N ARG A 6 -65.90 20.45 -9.87
CA ARG A 6 -64.58 20.67 -10.52
C ARG A 6 -63.53 19.75 -9.93
N LEU A 7 -63.15 18.73 -10.67
CA LEU A 7 -62.00 17.88 -10.39
C LEU A 7 -60.70 18.72 -10.58
N LYS A 8 -59.96 18.94 -9.52
CA LYS A 8 -58.59 19.47 -9.60
C LYS A 8 -57.63 18.31 -9.85
N ALA A 9 -57.09 18.23 -11.05
CA ALA A 9 -55.98 17.31 -11.34
C ALA A 9 -54.71 17.81 -10.65
N ALA A 10 -54.19 17.07 -9.69
CA ALA A 10 -52.90 17.28 -9.07
C ALA A 10 -51.85 16.58 -9.93
N THR A 11 -51.03 17.41 -10.64
CA THR A 11 -49.87 16.89 -11.37
C THR A 11 -48.74 16.61 -10.38
N ILE A 12 -48.48 15.33 -10.12
CA ILE A 12 -47.35 14.90 -9.32
C ILE A 12 -46.14 14.89 -10.23
N PHE A 13 -45.25 15.85 -10.04
CA PHE A 13 -43.91 15.82 -10.65
C PHE A 13 -43.05 14.77 -9.87
N LEU A 14 -42.84 13.64 -10.50
CA LEU A 14 -41.87 12.65 -10.03
C LEU A 14 -40.48 13.15 -10.43
N ILE A 15 -39.79 13.80 -9.51
CA ILE A 15 -38.38 14.14 -9.68
C ILE A 15 -37.61 12.84 -9.50
N LEU A 16 -37.25 12.17 -10.62
CA LEU A 16 -36.23 11.14 -10.63
C LEU A 16 -34.89 11.82 -10.32
N GLY A 17 -34.50 11.80 -9.07
CA GLY A 17 -33.14 12.13 -8.67
C GLY A 17 -32.20 11.10 -9.28
N VAL A 18 -31.51 11.44 -10.36
CA VAL A 18 -30.33 10.70 -10.83
C VAL A 18 -29.31 10.87 -9.72
N MET A 19 -29.22 9.89 -8.81
CA MET A 19 -28.04 9.75 -7.96
C MET A 19 -26.89 9.42 -8.90
N THR A 20 -26.15 10.45 -9.33
CA THR A 20 -24.82 10.25 -9.84
C THR A 20 -24.00 9.72 -8.68
N THR A 21 -23.83 8.40 -8.61
CA THR A 21 -22.72 7.84 -7.86
C THR A 21 -21.47 8.46 -8.46
N SER A 22 -20.91 9.48 -7.82
CA SER A 22 -19.56 9.91 -8.09
C SER A 22 -18.69 8.70 -7.75
N GLY A 23 -18.45 7.85 -8.75
CA GLY A 23 -17.52 6.74 -8.62
C GLY A 23 -16.18 7.37 -8.27
N PHE A 24 -15.72 7.15 -7.05
CA PHE A 24 -14.33 7.44 -6.71
C PHE A 24 -13.47 6.72 -7.75
N SER A 25 -12.69 7.47 -8.51
CA SER A 25 -11.72 6.87 -9.42
C SER A 25 -10.78 6.02 -8.56
N ARG A 26 -10.43 4.83 -9.05
CA ARG A 26 -9.50 3.95 -8.33
C ARG A 26 -8.23 4.71 -7.98
N PRO A 27 -7.72 4.61 -6.73
CA PRO A 27 -6.44 5.21 -6.37
C PRO A 27 -5.31 4.63 -7.23
N ARG A 28 -4.43 5.50 -7.72
CA ARG A 28 -3.21 5.11 -8.40
C ARG A 28 -2.16 4.77 -7.35
N VAL A 29 -1.59 3.57 -7.38
CA VAL A 29 -0.72 3.09 -6.32
C VAL A 29 0.60 2.55 -6.85
N VAL A 30 1.69 2.86 -6.15
CA VAL A 30 3.03 2.27 -6.29
C VAL A 30 3.40 1.64 -4.96
N ILE A 31 3.78 0.37 -4.97
CA ILE A 31 4.34 -0.32 -3.81
C ILE A 31 5.86 -0.31 -3.91
N MET A 32 6.53 0.11 -2.83
CA MET A 32 7.99 0.09 -2.69
C MET A 32 8.35 -0.83 -1.52
N THR A 33 8.87 -2.03 -1.84
CA THR A 33 9.11 -3.10 -0.86
C THR A 33 10.57 -3.54 -0.90
N ASP A 34 11.17 -3.83 0.24
CA ASP A 34 12.48 -4.47 0.36
C ASP A 34 12.36 -6.02 0.40
N PHE A 35 11.46 -6.50 -0.38
CA PHE A 35 10.94 -7.85 -0.50
C PHE A 35 12.07 -8.89 -0.58
N PRO A 36 12.07 -9.86 0.35
CA PRO A 36 13.09 -10.92 0.41
C PRO A 36 12.83 -12.01 -0.63
N PRO A 37 13.79 -12.94 -0.80
CA PRO A 37 13.52 -14.17 -1.54
C PRO A 37 12.35 -14.94 -0.93
N VAL A 38 11.40 -15.37 -1.77
CA VAL A 38 10.18 -16.07 -1.31
C VAL A 38 10.44 -17.45 -0.74
N ASP A 39 11.55 -18.09 -1.11
CA ASP A 39 11.96 -19.42 -0.65
C ASP A 39 12.70 -19.42 0.71
N VAL A 40 12.95 -18.25 1.28
CA VAL A 40 13.66 -18.08 2.57
C VAL A 40 12.70 -17.79 3.71
N ILE A 41 11.50 -18.30 3.65
CA ILE A 41 10.44 -18.07 4.64
C ILE A 41 10.30 -19.27 5.58
N PRO A 42 10.27 -19.05 6.93
CA PRO A 42 10.52 -17.82 7.63
C PRO A 42 12.02 -17.51 7.70
N GLY A 43 12.42 -16.36 7.16
CA GLY A 43 13.77 -15.85 7.37
C GLY A 43 13.82 -15.05 8.66
N GLY A 44 14.79 -15.33 9.52
CA GLY A 44 14.95 -14.55 10.74
C GLY A 44 15.44 -13.13 10.43
N MET A 45 14.91 -12.13 11.10
CA MET A 45 15.46 -10.78 11.08
C MET A 45 16.94 -10.78 11.46
N GLY A 46 17.78 -10.29 10.56
CA GLY A 46 19.17 -10.01 10.89
C GLY A 46 20.11 -11.20 11.02
N PHE A 47 19.68 -12.43 10.82
CA PHE A 47 20.50 -13.63 10.94
C PHE A 47 20.78 -14.27 9.57
N GLY A 48 22.04 -14.60 9.32
CA GLY A 48 22.50 -15.23 8.08
C GLY A 48 23.09 -14.25 7.07
N SER A 49 23.44 -14.76 5.87
CA SER A 49 23.89 -13.92 4.76
C SER A 49 22.74 -13.05 4.24
N ALA A 50 23.07 -11.95 3.59
CA ALA A 50 22.06 -11.00 3.09
C ALA A 50 21.04 -11.68 2.17
N GLU A 51 21.47 -12.68 1.38
CA GLU A 51 20.63 -13.43 0.45
C GLU A 51 19.67 -14.40 1.15
N LYS A 52 19.86 -14.66 2.44
CA LYS A 52 19.05 -15.54 3.26
C LYS A 52 18.23 -14.82 4.32
N ARG A 53 18.26 -13.50 4.34
CA ARG A 53 17.41 -12.72 5.21
C ARG A 53 16.06 -12.52 4.54
N SER A 54 15.01 -12.71 5.32
CA SER A 54 13.65 -12.52 4.86
C SER A 54 12.93 -11.50 5.74
N ASP A 55 12.19 -10.63 5.11
CA ASP A 55 11.17 -9.82 5.74
C ASP A 55 9.80 -10.46 5.49
N SER A 56 9.38 -11.32 6.40
CA SER A 56 8.16 -12.11 6.20
C SER A 56 6.90 -11.27 6.22
N ASP A 57 6.92 -10.08 6.82
CA ASP A 57 5.76 -9.19 6.84
C ASP A 57 5.53 -8.53 5.48
N ASP A 58 6.58 -8.19 4.73
CA ASP A 58 6.48 -7.80 3.32
C ASP A 58 5.82 -8.90 2.48
N VAL A 59 6.19 -10.19 2.71
CA VAL A 59 5.59 -11.31 1.98
C VAL A 59 4.11 -11.45 2.31
N GLN A 60 3.75 -11.39 3.60
CA GLN A 60 2.35 -11.43 4.03
C GLN A 60 1.58 -10.25 3.43
N SER A 61 2.14 -9.04 3.51
CA SER A 61 1.54 -7.80 3.00
C SER A 61 1.38 -7.82 1.49
N MET A 62 2.37 -8.37 0.74
CA MET A 62 2.29 -8.47 -0.71
C MET A 62 1.21 -9.45 -1.15
N ILE A 63 1.09 -10.62 -0.49
CA ILE A 63 0.01 -11.58 -0.81
C ILE A 63 -1.35 -10.92 -0.59
N ARG A 64 -1.53 -10.21 0.53
CA ARG A 64 -2.77 -9.44 0.75
C ARG A 64 -2.96 -8.40 -0.34
N PHE A 65 -1.96 -7.57 -0.63
CA PHE A 65 -2.06 -6.52 -1.66
C PHE A 65 -2.50 -7.07 -3.01
N LEU A 66 -1.92 -8.18 -3.46
CA LEU A 66 -2.28 -8.81 -4.74
C LEU A 66 -3.77 -9.18 -4.83
N LEU A 67 -4.40 -9.56 -3.71
CA LEU A 67 -5.84 -9.83 -3.64
C LEU A 67 -6.70 -8.57 -3.60
N TYR A 68 -6.09 -7.39 -3.49
CA TYR A 68 -6.76 -6.08 -3.48
C TYR A 68 -6.48 -5.25 -4.73
N THR A 69 -5.72 -5.79 -5.69
CA THR A 69 -5.29 -5.05 -6.89
C THR A 69 -6.44 -4.57 -7.76
N ASN A 70 -7.62 -5.19 -7.69
CA ASN A 70 -8.83 -4.73 -8.37
C ASN A 70 -9.41 -3.41 -7.80
N ASP A 71 -9.03 -3.01 -6.60
CA ASP A 71 -9.41 -1.73 -5.99
C ASP A 71 -8.53 -0.56 -6.47
N PHE A 72 -7.42 -0.85 -7.20
CA PHE A 72 -6.39 0.12 -7.55
C PHE A 72 -6.09 0.19 -9.04
N ASP A 73 -5.60 1.35 -9.50
CA ASP A 73 -4.77 1.46 -10.68
C ASP A 73 -3.33 1.24 -10.23
N VAL A 74 -2.85 -0.02 -10.28
CA VAL A 74 -1.47 -0.36 -9.91
C VAL A 74 -0.53 0.23 -10.95
N GLU A 75 0.30 1.20 -10.57
CA GLU A 75 1.24 1.89 -11.45
C GLU A 75 2.64 1.31 -11.36
N GLY A 76 3.04 0.75 -10.21
CA GLY A 76 4.36 0.18 -10.03
C GLY A 76 4.48 -0.76 -8.83
N LEU A 77 5.36 -1.76 -8.97
CA LEU A 77 5.89 -2.60 -7.90
C LEU A 77 7.40 -2.43 -7.92
N ILE A 78 7.98 -1.87 -6.87
CA ILE A 78 9.40 -1.51 -6.83
C ILE A 78 10.11 -2.36 -5.80
N ALA A 79 11.13 -3.11 -6.23
CA ALA A 79 12.09 -3.67 -5.30
C ALA A 79 13.03 -2.55 -4.84
N THR A 80 12.95 -2.19 -3.57
CA THR A 80 13.84 -1.21 -2.93
C THR A 80 14.69 -1.87 -1.87
N SER A 81 15.71 -1.21 -1.34
CA SER A 81 16.50 -1.76 -0.25
C SER A 81 16.14 -1.09 1.06
N ALA A 82 16.27 -1.81 2.15
CA ALA A 82 16.13 -1.28 3.49
C ALA A 82 16.77 -2.16 4.55
N THR A 83 16.22 -2.12 5.74
CA THR A 83 16.81 -2.52 7.01
C THR A 83 17.35 -3.95 7.03
N PHE A 84 16.63 -4.91 6.48
CA PHE A 84 16.95 -6.32 6.75
C PHE A 84 18.05 -6.89 5.85
N ALA A 85 17.81 -6.95 4.55
CA ALA A 85 18.78 -7.50 3.61
C ALA A 85 19.65 -6.43 2.96
N ASN A 86 19.19 -5.18 2.91
CA ASN A 86 19.81 -4.07 2.19
C ASN A 86 20.02 -4.40 0.70
N ILE A 87 19.14 -5.23 0.13
CA ILE A 87 19.18 -5.70 -1.25
C ILE A 87 17.83 -5.35 -1.91
N ALA A 88 17.92 -4.67 -3.05
CA ALA A 88 16.80 -4.52 -3.97
C ALA A 88 16.94 -5.55 -5.10
N ASN A 89 15.97 -6.44 -5.25
CA ASN A 89 16.00 -7.45 -6.33
C ASN A 89 14.58 -7.70 -6.87
N LYS A 90 14.27 -7.14 -8.04
CA LYS A 90 12.95 -7.32 -8.67
C LYS A 90 12.64 -8.78 -9.05
N GLN A 91 13.64 -9.68 -9.09
CA GLN A 91 13.38 -11.10 -9.32
C GLN A 91 12.51 -11.69 -8.21
N HIS A 92 12.66 -11.24 -6.96
CA HIS A 92 11.84 -11.70 -5.85
C HIS A 92 10.36 -11.35 -6.07
N LEU A 93 10.07 -10.17 -6.65
CA LEU A 93 8.71 -9.80 -7.05
C LEU A 93 8.20 -10.66 -8.22
N PHE A 94 9.06 -10.97 -9.20
CA PHE A 94 8.68 -11.88 -10.30
C PHE A 94 8.35 -13.28 -9.79
N ASP A 95 9.08 -13.79 -8.80
CA ASP A 95 8.82 -15.09 -8.19
C ASP A 95 7.46 -15.09 -7.47
N MET A 96 7.11 -14.00 -6.79
CA MET A 96 5.77 -13.81 -6.21
C MET A 96 4.68 -13.74 -7.29
N LEU A 97 4.92 -12.98 -8.37
CA LEU A 97 3.98 -12.85 -9.48
C LEU A 97 3.84 -14.15 -10.30
N TYR A 98 4.84 -15.02 -10.24
CA TYR A 98 4.68 -16.39 -10.77
C TYR A 98 3.63 -17.17 -9.99
N LEU A 99 3.59 -17.03 -8.67
CA LEU A 99 2.55 -17.69 -7.85
C LEU A 99 1.17 -17.04 -8.03
N TYR A 100 1.13 -15.73 -8.22
CA TYR A 100 -0.10 -15.01 -8.55
C TYR A 100 -0.70 -15.45 -9.90
N ASP A 101 0.13 -15.76 -10.89
CA ASP A 101 -0.26 -16.27 -12.22
C ASP A 101 -1.14 -17.55 -12.14
N HIS A 102 -0.98 -18.34 -11.07
CA HIS A 102 -1.79 -19.55 -10.85
C HIS A 102 -3.19 -19.27 -10.29
N VAL A 103 -3.49 -18.05 -9.90
CA VAL A 103 -4.78 -17.66 -9.28
C VAL A 103 -5.43 -16.45 -9.97
N ASP A 104 -4.73 -15.73 -10.84
CA ASP A 104 -5.23 -14.48 -11.42
C ASP A 104 -6.44 -14.70 -12.34
N GLU A 105 -6.54 -15.84 -13.01
CA GLU A 105 -7.72 -16.20 -13.81
C GLU A 105 -8.97 -16.38 -12.92
N ASN A 106 -8.82 -17.04 -11.77
CA ASN A 106 -9.90 -17.20 -10.80
C ASN A 106 -10.32 -15.84 -10.24
N LEU A 107 -9.36 -15.01 -9.81
CA LEU A 107 -9.63 -13.65 -9.33
C LEU A 107 -10.41 -12.83 -10.37
N ARG A 108 -10.00 -12.90 -11.64
CA ARG A 108 -10.64 -12.19 -12.76
C ARG A 108 -12.03 -12.73 -13.09
N SER A 109 -12.31 -13.98 -12.79
CA SER A 109 -13.67 -14.54 -12.95
C SER A 109 -14.66 -13.89 -11.97
N HIS A 110 -14.19 -13.44 -10.80
CA HIS A 110 -14.98 -12.72 -9.82
C HIS A 110 -15.06 -11.21 -10.10
N ASP A 111 -13.98 -10.63 -10.66
CA ASP A 111 -13.90 -9.20 -10.97
C ASP A 111 -12.84 -8.98 -12.05
N ASP A 112 -13.25 -8.58 -13.25
CA ASP A 112 -12.39 -8.37 -14.42
C ASP A 112 -11.35 -7.23 -14.25
N ARG A 113 -11.50 -6.43 -13.19
CA ARG A 113 -10.54 -5.38 -12.82
C ARG A 113 -9.25 -5.92 -12.18
N TYR A 114 -9.18 -7.19 -11.81
CA TYR A 114 -7.90 -7.78 -11.38
C TYR A 114 -6.90 -7.79 -12.54
N PRO A 115 -5.69 -7.25 -12.36
CA PRO A 115 -4.66 -7.31 -13.39
C PRO A 115 -4.14 -8.75 -13.54
N THR A 116 -3.69 -9.09 -14.74
CA THR A 116 -2.95 -10.32 -14.95
C THR A 116 -1.55 -10.23 -14.34
N ALA A 117 -0.94 -11.38 -14.02
CA ALA A 117 0.46 -11.43 -13.61
C ALA A 117 1.39 -10.80 -14.68
N GLY A 118 1.08 -10.97 -15.96
CA GLY A 118 1.81 -10.36 -17.07
C GLY A 118 1.79 -8.83 -17.00
N GLU A 119 0.64 -8.23 -16.76
CA GLU A 119 0.51 -6.77 -16.61
C GLU A 119 1.31 -6.26 -15.41
N LEU A 120 1.25 -6.94 -14.26
CA LEU A 120 2.01 -6.57 -13.08
C LEU A 120 3.52 -6.69 -13.30
N ARG A 121 3.99 -7.73 -14.02
CA ARG A 121 5.42 -7.86 -14.38
C ARG A 121 5.93 -6.67 -15.19
N THR A 122 5.13 -6.10 -16.10
CA THR A 122 5.53 -4.91 -16.87
C THR A 122 5.68 -3.66 -16.02
N LYS A 123 5.06 -3.64 -14.84
CA LYS A 123 5.08 -2.56 -13.86
C LYS A 123 6.04 -2.83 -12.69
N THR A 124 6.84 -3.89 -12.76
CA THR A 124 7.82 -4.24 -11.72
C THR A 124 9.18 -3.64 -12.07
N TRP A 125 9.73 -2.82 -11.16
CA TRP A 125 10.94 -2.03 -11.44
C TRP A 125 12.04 -2.29 -10.42
N GLN A 126 13.28 -2.25 -10.91
CA GLN A 126 14.48 -2.42 -10.09
C GLN A 126 14.89 -1.10 -9.44
N GLY A 127 14.88 -1.07 -8.11
CA GLY A 127 15.46 -0.01 -7.32
C GLY A 127 16.94 -0.25 -6.99
N ARG A 128 17.52 0.62 -6.17
CA ARG A 128 18.93 0.53 -5.77
C ARG A 128 19.09 -0.30 -4.50
N SER A 129 20.08 -1.20 -4.52
CA SER A 129 20.56 -1.90 -3.32
C SER A 129 21.53 -1.03 -2.50
N GLY A 130 21.69 -1.35 -1.22
CA GLY A 130 22.73 -0.81 -0.37
C GLY A 130 22.47 0.60 0.16
N THR A 131 21.21 1.03 0.29
CA THR A 131 20.87 2.39 0.76
C THR A 131 20.74 2.49 2.29
N TRP A 132 20.45 1.39 2.97
CA TRP A 132 20.28 1.40 4.41
C TRP A 132 21.56 1.77 5.17
N GLY A 133 21.40 2.64 6.16
CA GLY A 133 22.51 3.12 6.98
C GLY A 133 23.47 4.07 6.26
N ARG A 134 23.16 4.46 5.02
CA ARG A 134 23.99 5.41 4.25
C ARG A 134 23.55 6.85 4.51
N PRO A 135 24.50 7.81 4.51
CA PRO A 135 24.18 9.22 4.44
C PRO A 135 23.34 9.53 3.19
N VAL A 136 22.42 10.46 3.29
CA VAL A 136 21.53 10.82 2.17
C VAL A 136 22.28 11.18 0.89
N ALA A 137 23.43 11.83 0.99
CA ALA A 137 24.30 12.16 -0.16
C ALA A 137 24.85 10.94 -0.91
N GLU A 138 24.85 9.76 -0.29
CA GLU A 138 25.19 8.49 -0.94
C GLU A 138 23.97 7.80 -1.55
N ILE A 139 22.78 8.17 -1.10
CA ILE A 139 21.51 7.59 -1.57
C ILE A 139 21.01 8.33 -2.81
N ILE A 140 21.01 9.66 -2.80
CA ILE A 140 20.49 10.51 -3.87
C ILE A 140 21.57 11.43 -4.43
N GLY A 141 21.37 11.91 -5.66
CA GLY A 141 22.27 12.83 -6.32
C GLY A 141 22.69 12.36 -7.71
N GLU A 142 23.66 13.04 -8.29
CA GLU A 142 24.18 12.72 -9.61
C GLU A 142 24.77 11.29 -9.67
N GLY A 143 24.41 10.54 -10.71
CA GLY A 143 24.82 9.14 -10.89
C GLY A 143 24.17 8.15 -9.95
N LYS A 144 23.07 8.54 -9.26
CA LYS A 144 22.31 7.66 -8.34
C LYS A 144 21.00 7.13 -8.94
N ASP A 145 20.77 7.37 -10.21
CA ASP A 145 19.55 6.92 -10.89
C ASP A 145 19.43 5.38 -10.90
N SER A 146 18.22 4.91 -10.78
CA SER A 146 17.84 3.50 -10.93
C SER A 146 16.76 3.37 -12.00
N GLU A 147 16.47 2.13 -12.43
CA GLU A 147 15.30 1.87 -13.26
C GLU A 147 14.03 2.42 -12.59
N ALA A 148 13.87 2.20 -11.28
CA ALA A 148 12.72 2.67 -10.53
C ALA A 148 12.61 4.19 -10.49
N SER A 149 13.70 4.92 -10.18
CA SER A 149 13.66 6.38 -10.15
C SER A 149 13.31 7.00 -11.51
N GLU A 150 13.83 6.44 -12.60
CA GLU A 150 13.51 6.88 -13.96
C GLU A 150 12.04 6.57 -14.33
N LYS A 151 11.52 5.43 -13.91
CA LYS A 151 10.11 5.07 -14.14
C LYS A 151 9.16 5.94 -13.30
N ILE A 152 9.53 6.29 -12.07
CA ILE A 152 8.77 7.23 -11.23
C ILE A 152 8.69 8.60 -11.91
N ILE A 153 9.80 9.13 -12.44
CA ILE A 153 9.80 10.41 -13.16
C ILE A 153 8.78 10.36 -14.31
N ARG A 154 8.87 9.34 -15.18
CA ARG A 154 7.95 9.19 -16.31
C ARG A 154 6.49 9.01 -15.88
N LEU A 155 6.25 8.34 -14.74
CA LEU A 155 4.92 8.19 -14.18
C LEU A 155 4.34 9.54 -13.75
N LEU A 156 5.13 10.37 -13.09
CA LEU A 156 4.71 11.68 -12.58
C LEU A 156 4.57 12.75 -13.69
N GLU A 157 5.30 12.58 -14.79
CA GLU A 157 5.21 13.43 -15.99
C GLU A 157 3.97 13.13 -16.86
N LYS A 158 3.29 12.00 -16.64
CA LYS A 158 2.05 11.69 -17.40
C LYS A 158 1.02 12.80 -17.23
N ASP A 159 0.27 13.05 -18.32
CA ASP A 159 -0.89 13.94 -18.32
C ASP A 159 -2.09 13.27 -17.61
N ASP A 160 -1.93 13.03 -16.32
CA ASP A 160 -2.93 12.52 -15.40
C ASP A 160 -2.75 13.25 -14.07
N GLU A 161 -3.68 14.13 -13.74
CA GLU A 161 -3.60 14.95 -12.53
C GLU A 161 -4.06 14.20 -11.26
N ARG A 162 -4.53 12.95 -11.36
CA ARG A 162 -4.87 12.15 -10.19
C ARG A 162 -3.63 11.87 -9.35
N PRO A 163 -3.72 11.96 -8.02
CA PRO A 163 -2.60 11.63 -7.15
C PRO A 163 -2.08 10.19 -7.36
N VAL A 164 -0.77 10.01 -7.18
CA VAL A 164 -0.11 8.72 -7.12
C VAL A 164 0.32 8.46 -5.68
N TRP A 165 -0.17 7.38 -5.11
CA TRP A 165 0.15 6.94 -3.76
C TRP A 165 1.35 6.01 -3.77
N PHE A 166 2.40 6.40 -3.08
CA PHE A 166 3.58 5.60 -2.84
C PHE A 166 3.45 4.96 -1.45
N CYS A 167 3.15 3.68 -1.41
CA CYS A 167 3.17 2.86 -0.20
C CYS A 167 4.60 2.36 -0.02
N VAL A 168 5.33 2.96 0.92
CA VAL A 168 6.76 2.71 1.13
C VAL A 168 6.92 1.78 2.32
N TRP A 169 7.28 0.54 2.06
CA TRP A 169 7.47 -0.53 3.04
C TRP A 169 8.93 -0.64 3.47
N GLY A 170 9.84 -0.38 2.51
CA GLY A 170 11.28 -0.33 2.75
C GLY A 170 11.85 1.09 2.64
N GLY A 171 13.02 1.23 2.00
CA GLY A 171 13.65 2.52 1.78
C GLY A 171 12.94 3.37 0.74
N SER A 172 12.94 4.69 0.95
CA SER A 172 12.35 5.65 0.02
C SER A 172 13.35 6.23 -1.00
N GLY A 173 14.56 5.67 -1.07
CA GLY A 173 15.68 6.21 -1.85
C GLY A 173 15.39 6.43 -3.33
N ASP A 174 14.68 5.50 -3.99
CA ASP A 174 14.35 5.61 -5.41
C ASP A 174 13.34 6.74 -5.69
N LEU A 175 12.33 6.91 -4.80
CA LEU A 175 11.41 8.04 -4.89
C LEU A 175 12.12 9.37 -4.62
N ALA A 176 12.98 9.41 -3.61
CA ALA A 176 13.77 10.59 -3.30
C ALA A 176 14.71 10.98 -4.44
N GLN A 177 15.36 10.00 -5.10
CA GLN A 177 16.18 10.23 -6.28
C GLN A 177 15.37 10.81 -7.45
N ALA A 178 14.16 10.29 -7.68
CA ALA A 178 13.26 10.81 -8.71
C ALA A 178 12.90 12.28 -8.45
N LEU A 179 12.46 12.60 -7.23
CA LEU A 179 12.10 13.98 -6.88
C LEU A 179 13.29 14.92 -6.81
N TRP A 180 14.47 14.41 -6.39
CA TRP A 180 15.72 15.18 -6.49
C TRP A 180 16.00 15.55 -7.96
N LYS A 181 15.96 14.60 -8.87
CA LYS A 181 16.23 14.84 -10.29
C LYS A 181 15.22 15.81 -10.89
N ILE A 182 13.93 15.64 -10.64
CA ILE A 182 12.87 16.57 -11.04
C ILE A 182 13.20 18.00 -10.56
N SER A 183 13.57 18.17 -9.29
CA SER A 183 13.92 19.49 -8.72
C SER A 183 15.17 20.13 -9.33
N LYS A 184 16.00 19.36 -10.03
CA LYS A 184 17.21 19.84 -10.73
C LYS A 184 17.00 20.12 -12.22
N THR A 185 16.01 19.45 -12.82
CA THR A 185 15.77 19.50 -14.27
C THR A 185 14.56 20.35 -14.66
N CYS A 186 13.59 20.49 -13.74
CA CYS A 186 12.39 21.30 -13.94
C CYS A 186 12.51 22.66 -13.25
N ASP A 187 11.75 23.64 -13.69
CA ASP A 187 11.58 24.90 -12.96
C ASP A 187 10.77 24.70 -11.67
N ALA A 188 10.72 25.74 -10.82
CA ALA A 188 10.05 25.66 -9.53
C ALA A 188 8.52 25.41 -9.66
N SER A 189 7.88 25.96 -10.69
CA SER A 189 6.44 25.80 -10.92
C SER A 189 6.10 24.36 -11.32
N GLU A 190 6.87 23.80 -12.24
CA GLU A 190 6.69 22.42 -12.69
C GLU A 190 7.03 21.42 -11.59
N THR A 191 8.12 21.68 -10.84
CA THR A 191 8.46 20.87 -9.66
C THR A 191 7.31 20.82 -8.66
N GLU A 192 6.74 22.00 -8.32
CA GLU A 192 5.62 22.07 -7.37
C GLU A 192 4.35 21.38 -7.94
N ARG A 193 4.08 21.50 -9.25
CA ARG A 193 2.99 20.78 -9.90
C ARG A 193 3.12 19.26 -9.74
N ILE A 194 4.33 18.75 -9.94
CA ILE A 194 4.61 17.32 -9.79
C ILE A 194 4.50 16.91 -8.32
N ILE A 195 5.06 17.66 -7.38
CA ILE A 195 4.98 17.36 -5.94
C ILE A 195 3.51 17.25 -5.48
N ARG A 196 2.61 18.08 -6.00
CA ARG A 196 1.18 18.01 -5.67
C ARG A 196 0.50 16.71 -6.09
N LYS A 197 1.06 15.96 -7.04
CA LYS A 197 0.54 14.65 -7.46
C LYS A 197 1.06 13.52 -6.57
N VAL A 198 2.08 13.73 -5.78
CA VAL A 198 2.69 12.68 -4.94
C VAL A 198 1.98 12.59 -3.60
N ARG A 199 1.64 11.37 -3.21
CA ARG A 199 1.17 11.00 -1.88
C ARG A 199 2.06 9.89 -1.35
N ILE A 200 2.54 10.03 -0.14
CA ILE A 200 3.40 9.02 0.48
C ILE A 200 2.71 8.48 1.73
N TYR A 201 2.68 7.16 1.86
CA TYR A 201 2.47 6.49 3.12
C TYR A 201 3.69 5.61 3.38
N MET A 202 4.53 5.98 4.35
CA MET A 202 5.74 5.23 4.66
C MET A 202 5.65 4.55 6.02
N ILE A 203 6.15 3.32 6.06
CA ILE A 203 6.28 2.51 7.28
C ILE A 203 7.63 2.84 7.92
N GLY A 204 7.59 3.90 8.74
CA GLY A 204 8.77 4.46 9.38
C GLY A 204 9.79 5.07 8.42
N PHE A 205 10.91 5.49 9.00
CA PHE A 205 12.08 5.94 8.25
C PHE A 205 13.09 4.79 8.20
N GLN A 206 13.15 4.10 7.07
CA GLN A 206 14.04 2.96 6.91
C GLN A 206 15.39 3.33 6.31
N ASP A 207 15.52 4.53 5.73
CA ASP A 207 16.79 5.14 5.33
C ASP A 207 16.75 6.67 5.50
N GLY A 208 17.87 7.34 5.23
CA GLY A 208 17.97 8.79 5.38
C GLY A 208 17.18 9.61 4.35
N SER A 209 16.67 8.97 3.30
CA SER A 209 15.99 9.67 2.20
C SER A 209 14.58 10.12 2.58
N GLY A 210 13.87 9.37 3.43
CA GLY A 210 12.54 9.74 3.90
C GLY A 210 12.54 11.09 4.63
N LYS A 211 13.48 11.27 5.57
CA LYS A 211 13.65 12.55 6.25
C LYS A 211 14.02 13.67 5.28
N TRP A 212 14.91 13.41 4.32
CA TRP A 212 15.28 14.39 3.30
C TRP A 212 14.07 14.84 2.46
N LEU A 213 13.20 13.92 2.07
CA LEU A 213 11.95 14.25 1.36
C LEU A 213 11.10 15.26 2.12
N LEU A 214 10.90 15.03 3.43
CA LEU A 214 10.09 15.91 4.27
C LEU A 214 10.76 17.26 4.52
N ASP A 215 12.08 17.28 4.72
CA ASP A 215 12.83 18.52 4.94
C ASP A 215 12.91 19.38 3.67
N THR A 216 12.94 18.74 2.48
CA THR A 216 13.08 19.42 1.19
C THR A 216 11.73 19.91 0.62
N PHE A 217 10.66 19.17 0.83
CA PHE A 217 9.36 19.43 0.24
C PHE A 217 8.25 19.57 1.31
N PRO A 218 8.13 20.72 1.98
CA PRO A 218 7.12 20.93 3.02
C PRO A 218 5.67 20.73 2.54
N SER A 219 5.39 21.01 1.26
CA SER A 219 4.08 20.83 0.62
C SER A 219 3.73 19.38 0.26
N LEU A 220 4.73 18.48 0.27
CA LEU A 220 4.56 17.08 -0.06
C LEU A 220 3.60 16.40 0.93
N PHE A 221 2.53 15.79 0.41
CA PHE A 221 1.64 15.01 1.25
C PHE A 221 2.35 13.72 1.69
N ALA A 222 2.62 13.60 2.97
CA ALA A 222 3.29 12.43 3.53
C ALA A 222 2.66 11.98 4.84
N ILE A 223 2.32 10.71 4.93
CA ILE A 223 1.97 9.99 6.15
C ILE A 223 3.19 9.19 6.58
N VAL A 224 3.63 9.36 7.83
CA VAL A 224 4.71 8.59 8.44
C VAL A 224 4.12 7.77 9.60
N SER A 225 4.09 6.46 9.42
CA SER A 225 3.63 5.52 10.43
C SER A 225 4.83 4.87 11.12
N GLU A 226 5.02 5.21 12.39
CA GLU A 226 6.07 4.62 13.24
C GLU A 226 5.51 3.66 14.29
N LYS A 227 4.18 3.68 14.50
CA LYS A 227 3.48 2.88 15.53
C LYS A 227 2.18 2.27 15.03
N ASN A 228 1.41 3.00 14.20
CA ASN A 228 0.10 2.53 13.74
C ASN A 228 0.23 1.19 13.00
N TYR A 229 1.27 1.01 12.19
CA TYR A 229 1.51 -0.19 11.41
C TYR A 229 1.55 -1.47 12.27
N MET A 230 2.08 -1.38 13.51
CA MET A 230 2.10 -2.51 14.45
C MET A 230 0.69 -2.98 14.85
N GLY A 231 -0.36 -2.23 14.52
CA GLY A 231 -1.75 -2.64 14.71
C GLY A 231 -2.14 -3.85 13.85
N MET A 232 -1.38 -4.18 12.82
CA MET A 232 -1.56 -5.43 12.06
C MET A 232 -0.85 -6.64 12.66
N PHE A 233 0.02 -6.44 13.66
CA PHE A 233 0.72 -7.56 14.29
C PHE A 233 -0.23 -8.42 15.14
N ASN A 234 0.04 -9.72 15.19
CA ASN A 234 -0.73 -10.70 15.96
C ASN A 234 -0.89 -10.30 17.45
N ASN A 235 0.11 -9.67 18.03
CA ASN A 235 0.13 -9.24 19.43
C ASN A 235 -0.37 -7.80 19.64
N ALA A 236 -0.94 -7.14 18.63
CA ALA A 236 -1.40 -5.76 18.74
C ALA A 236 -2.46 -5.58 19.82
N PRO A 237 -2.37 -4.51 20.64
CA PRO A 237 -3.37 -4.21 21.65
C PRO A 237 -4.76 -4.00 21.02
N GLY A 238 -5.81 -4.42 21.72
CA GLY A 238 -7.20 -4.22 21.28
C GLY A 238 -7.67 -5.12 20.16
N SER A 239 -6.83 -6.02 19.63
CA SER A 239 -7.24 -6.97 18.60
C SER A 239 -7.65 -8.32 19.19
N ASP A 240 -8.61 -8.99 18.53
CA ASP A 240 -8.93 -10.39 18.80
C ASP A 240 -7.86 -11.29 18.16
N LYS A 241 -7.07 -11.95 18.98
CA LYS A 241 -5.99 -12.85 18.54
C LYS A 241 -6.48 -14.02 17.68
N ALA A 242 -7.70 -14.49 17.93
CA ALA A 242 -8.30 -15.56 17.13
C ALA A 242 -8.53 -15.18 15.65
N LEU A 243 -8.43 -13.89 15.32
CA LEU A 243 -8.51 -13.38 13.96
C LEU A 243 -7.13 -13.19 13.29
N SER A 244 -6.05 -13.52 13.99
CA SER A 244 -4.67 -13.28 13.49
C SER A 244 -3.69 -14.38 13.86
N ASP A 245 -4.13 -15.45 14.51
CA ASP A 245 -3.29 -16.59 14.85
C ASP A 245 -3.04 -17.52 13.65
N LEU A 246 -2.19 -18.52 13.84
CA LEU A 246 -1.86 -19.52 12.82
C LEU A 246 -3.11 -20.34 12.40
N GLN A 247 -4.06 -20.57 13.31
CA GLN A 247 -5.27 -21.30 12.99
C GLN A 247 -6.13 -20.52 11.98
N TRP A 248 -6.28 -19.22 12.21
CA TRP A 248 -6.97 -18.33 11.29
C TRP A 248 -6.29 -18.29 9.92
N ILE A 249 -4.95 -18.05 9.89
CA ILE A 249 -4.16 -18.03 8.66
C ILE A 249 -4.32 -19.33 7.87
N ASN A 250 -4.15 -20.47 8.55
CA ASN A 250 -4.26 -21.78 7.89
C ASN A 250 -5.67 -22.02 7.32
N LYS A 251 -6.71 -21.61 8.05
CA LYS A 251 -8.09 -21.84 7.63
C LYS A 251 -8.50 -20.95 6.45
N HIS A 252 -8.13 -19.66 6.49
CA HIS A 252 -8.70 -18.66 5.61
C HIS A 252 -7.79 -18.24 4.46
N ILE A 253 -6.46 -18.49 4.57
CA ILE A 253 -5.51 -18.00 3.58
C ILE A 253 -4.71 -19.15 2.96
N ARG A 254 -4.15 -20.07 3.76
CA ARG A 254 -3.17 -21.04 3.26
C ARG A 254 -3.79 -22.32 2.68
N LYS A 255 -4.70 -22.93 3.44
CA LYS A 255 -5.24 -24.24 3.05
C LYS A 255 -6.35 -24.11 2.01
N GLY A 256 -6.11 -24.73 0.86
CA GLY A 256 -7.08 -24.75 -0.22
C GLY A 256 -7.03 -23.54 -1.17
N HIS A 257 -6.22 -22.54 -0.91
CA HIS A 257 -6.19 -21.28 -1.68
C HIS A 257 -5.02 -21.22 -2.70
N GLY A 258 -4.66 -22.35 -3.30
CA GLY A 258 -3.62 -22.41 -4.34
C GLY A 258 -2.19 -22.16 -3.83
N LEU A 259 -1.27 -21.97 -4.78
CA LEU A 259 0.15 -21.79 -4.46
C LEU A 259 0.40 -20.44 -3.78
N LEU A 260 -0.31 -19.39 -4.17
CA LEU A 260 -0.15 -18.06 -3.57
C LEU A 260 -0.60 -18.06 -2.10
N GLY A 261 -1.75 -18.66 -1.79
CA GLY A 261 -2.20 -18.80 -0.40
C GLY A 261 -1.26 -19.67 0.43
N ALA A 262 -0.79 -20.80 -0.12
CA ALA A 262 0.13 -21.70 0.56
C ALA A 262 1.47 -21.04 0.92
N LEU A 263 1.92 -20.04 0.15
CA LEU A 263 3.14 -19.27 0.43
C LEU A 263 2.99 -18.35 1.63
N TYR A 264 1.78 -17.92 2.01
CA TYR A 264 1.60 -16.96 3.10
C TYR A 264 2.36 -17.42 4.34
N PRO A 265 3.35 -16.64 4.85
CA PRO A 265 4.20 -17.05 5.98
C PRO A 265 3.40 -17.34 7.24
N GLU A 266 3.79 -18.37 7.97
CA GLU A 266 3.15 -18.77 9.24
C GLU A 266 3.44 -17.79 10.37
N SER A 267 4.55 -17.08 10.29
CA SER A 267 4.95 -16.05 11.25
C SER A 267 5.65 -14.90 10.51
N GLY A 268 5.78 -13.75 11.19
CA GLY A 268 6.59 -12.66 10.73
C GLY A 268 8.05 -12.81 11.16
N PHE A 269 8.56 -11.82 11.88
CA PHE A 269 9.96 -11.73 12.30
C PHE A 269 10.44 -12.85 13.22
N TYR A 270 9.55 -13.43 14.01
CA TYR A 270 9.89 -14.40 15.04
C TYR A 270 9.14 -15.71 14.78
N PRO A 271 9.84 -16.80 14.41
CA PRO A 271 9.23 -18.10 14.17
C PRO A 271 8.39 -18.63 15.34
N GLU A 272 8.78 -18.28 16.58
CA GLU A 272 8.09 -18.66 17.82
C GLU A 272 6.78 -17.89 18.06
N THR A 273 6.48 -16.88 17.27
CA THR A 273 5.24 -16.09 17.39
C THR A 273 4.42 -16.16 16.10
N PRO A 274 3.84 -17.33 15.79
CA PRO A 274 3.08 -17.52 14.56
C PRO A 274 1.84 -16.62 14.53
N GLY A 275 1.49 -16.17 13.34
CA GLY A 275 0.34 -15.32 13.12
C GLY A 275 0.57 -14.25 12.05
N VAL A 276 -0.35 -13.30 11.99
CA VAL A 276 -0.28 -12.14 11.09
C VAL A 276 0.72 -11.13 11.62
N TRP A 277 1.63 -10.68 10.76
CA TRP A 277 2.66 -9.67 11.05
C TRP A 277 2.76 -8.60 9.95
N GLU A 278 1.70 -8.35 9.25
CA GLU A 278 1.61 -7.49 8.07
C GLU A 278 1.81 -5.99 8.41
N GLY A 279 3.01 -5.59 8.81
CA GLY A 279 3.31 -4.20 9.15
C GLY A 279 3.13 -3.22 8.00
N ASP A 280 3.25 -3.68 6.77
CA ASP A 280 3.15 -2.83 5.57
C ASP A 280 1.74 -2.66 5.06
N SER A 281 0.86 -3.62 5.37
CA SER A 281 -0.53 -3.62 4.90
C SER A 281 -1.30 -2.35 5.26
N PRO A 282 -1.12 -1.68 6.41
CA PRO A 282 -1.79 -0.42 6.71
C PRO A 282 -1.62 0.65 5.64
N SER A 283 -0.50 0.67 4.91
CA SER A 283 -0.24 1.68 3.88
C SER A 283 -1.27 1.67 2.75
N PHE A 284 -1.63 0.50 2.25
CA PHE A 284 -2.65 0.37 1.21
C PHE A 284 -4.06 0.12 1.79
N LEU A 285 -4.20 -0.47 2.97
CA LEU A 285 -5.49 -0.60 3.66
C LEU A 285 -6.12 0.76 3.99
N TYR A 286 -5.30 1.79 4.16
CA TYR A 286 -5.73 3.18 4.23
C TYR A 286 -6.55 3.60 2.99
N LEU A 287 -6.13 3.17 1.82
CA LEU A 287 -6.81 3.43 0.55
C LEU A 287 -7.99 2.48 0.32
N VAL A 288 -7.85 1.22 0.73
CA VAL A 288 -8.93 0.22 0.67
C VAL A 288 -10.15 0.71 1.46
N SER A 289 -9.95 1.18 2.69
CA SER A 289 -11.05 1.73 3.50
C SER A 289 -11.68 2.98 2.87
N ALA A 290 -10.90 3.80 2.16
CA ALA A 290 -11.41 4.93 1.40
C ALA A 290 -12.29 4.48 0.21
N VAL A 291 -11.88 3.47 -0.55
CA VAL A 291 -12.68 2.87 -1.62
C VAL A 291 -14.02 2.34 -1.09
N ARG A 292 -14.04 1.91 0.17
CA ARG A 292 -15.28 1.46 0.86
C ARG A 292 -16.07 2.59 1.50
N GLY A 293 -15.62 3.86 1.34
CA GLY A 293 -16.32 5.04 1.84
C GLY A 293 -16.15 5.30 3.33
N LEU A 294 -15.20 4.63 4.01
CA LEU A 294 -14.95 4.83 5.43
C LEU A 294 -14.24 6.16 5.70
N ASN A 295 -13.31 6.56 4.84
CA ASN A 295 -12.52 7.78 4.99
C ASN A 295 -12.29 8.48 3.65
N ASN A 296 -11.93 9.75 3.71
CA ASN A 296 -11.35 10.48 2.60
C ASN A 296 -9.82 10.38 2.70
N PRO A 297 -9.11 9.82 1.69
CA PRO A 297 -7.67 9.63 1.77
C PRO A 297 -6.87 10.94 1.82
N GLU A 298 -7.48 12.06 1.43
CA GLU A 298 -6.87 13.40 1.58
C GLU A 298 -7.06 14.00 3.01
N LYS A 299 -7.67 13.24 3.93
CA LYS A 299 -7.92 13.66 5.33
C LYS A 299 -7.40 12.62 6.33
N PRO A 300 -6.08 12.56 6.57
CA PRO A 300 -5.48 11.51 7.42
C PRO A 300 -5.92 11.53 8.89
N ASN A 301 -6.57 12.60 9.33
CA ASN A 301 -7.14 12.68 10.67
C ASN A 301 -8.47 11.92 10.85
N GLN A 302 -8.99 11.33 9.79
CA GLN A 302 -10.15 10.43 9.86
C GLN A 302 -9.73 9.02 10.24
N GLU A 303 -10.68 8.24 10.77
CA GLU A 303 -10.52 6.82 11.03
C GLU A 303 -10.41 6.05 9.72
N SER A 304 -9.48 5.11 9.66
CA SER A 304 -9.27 4.25 8.50
C SER A 304 -8.71 2.89 8.90
N TRP A 305 -8.74 1.93 8.00
CA TRP A 305 -8.08 0.63 8.23
C TRP A 305 -6.55 0.74 8.28
N GLY A 306 -5.98 1.79 7.71
CA GLY A 306 -4.54 2.08 7.78
C GLY A 306 -4.14 2.96 8.97
N GLY A 307 -5.08 3.31 9.84
CA GLY A 307 -4.80 4.13 11.02
C GLY A 307 -5.41 5.53 10.96
N ARG A 308 -5.01 6.35 11.91
CA ARG A 308 -5.40 7.73 12.06
C ARG A 308 -4.18 8.58 12.38
N PHE A 309 -4.13 9.81 11.86
CA PHE A 309 -2.93 10.63 11.92
C PHE A 309 -3.23 12.05 12.38
N ILE A 310 -2.20 12.73 12.86
CA ILE A 310 -2.23 14.14 13.25
C ILE A 310 -1.20 14.91 12.43
N GLN A 311 -1.43 16.21 12.27
CA GLN A 311 -0.54 17.15 11.60
C GLN A 311 0.02 18.10 12.66
N PRO A 312 1.22 17.84 13.22
CA PRO A 312 1.76 18.67 14.31
C PRO A 312 2.14 20.08 13.87
N ASP A 313 2.50 20.24 12.60
CA ASP A 313 2.88 21.52 11.99
C ASP A 313 1.98 21.80 10.78
N SER A 314 1.02 22.71 10.92
CA SER A 314 0.06 23.05 9.88
C SER A 314 0.68 23.77 8.66
N THR A 315 1.95 24.19 8.74
CA THR A 315 2.68 24.79 7.62
C THR A 315 3.28 23.73 6.67
N LYS A 316 3.24 22.45 7.06
CA LYS A 316 3.74 21.32 6.31
C LYS A 316 2.62 20.31 6.07
N ASN A 317 2.62 19.65 4.94
CA ASN A 317 1.62 18.61 4.64
C ASN A 317 2.08 17.22 5.10
N HIS A 318 2.62 17.15 6.32
CA HIS A 318 3.18 15.93 6.91
C HIS A 318 2.34 15.47 8.09
N TRP A 319 2.00 14.17 8.08
CA TRP A 319 1.11 13.53 9.01
C TRP A 319 1.82 12.42 9.75
N TYR A 320 1.58 12.32 11.05
CA TYR A 320 2.22 11.37 11.94
C TYR A 320 1.17 10.62 12.76
N ASP A 321 1.56 9.49 13.35
CA ASP A 321 0.66 8.67 14.13
C ASP A 321 -0.13 9.46 15.17
N HIS A 322 -1.44 9.20 15.23
CA HIS A 322 -2.27 9.66 16.32
C HIS A 322 -1.79 9.03 17.65
N PRO A 323 -1.98 9.71 18.82
CA PRO A 323 -1.62 9.14 20.12
C PRO A 323 -2.19 7.75 20.44
N ASP A 324 -3.27 7.34 19.80
CA ASP A 324 -3.82 5.96 19.90
C ASP A 324 -2.81 4.89 19.43
N GLY A 325 -1.82 5.25 18.62
CA GLY A 325 -0.80 4.34 18.10
C GLY A 325 -1.42 3.13 17.38
N SER A 326 -0.91 1.94 17.65
CA SER A 326 -1.35 0.70 17.00
C SER A 326 -2.84 0.38 17.16
N ILE A 327 -3.52 0.91 18.19
CA ILE A 327 -4.96 0.73 18.38
C ILE A 327 -5.76 1.37 17.24
N ALA A 328 -5.24 2.44 16.64
CA ALA A 328 -5.90 3.10 15.50
C ALA A 328 -6.12 2.14 14.31
N VAL A 329 -5.27 1.11 14.18
CA VAL A 329 -5.39 0.04 13.17
C VAL A 329 -6.03 -1.21 13.76
N SER A 330 -5.55 -1.70 14.92
CA SER A 330 -5.96 -3.01 15.45
C SER A 330 -7.45 -3.12 15.79
N LYS A 331 -8.11 -2.01 16.11
CA LYS A 331 -9.57 -1.98 16.34
C LYS A 331 -10.41 -2.40 15.13
N TRP A 332 -9.86 -2.32 13.91
CA TRP A 332 -10.49 -2.72 12.66
C TRP A 332 -10.20 -4.19 12.29
N ARG A 333 -9.56 -4.95 13.20
CA ARG A 333 -9.08 -6.30 12.91
C ARG A 333 -10.17 -7.20 12.30
N ARG A 334 -11.39 -7.17 12.83
CA ARG A 334 -12.47 -8.03 12.36
C ARG A 334 -12.83 -7.71 10.92
N GLU A 335 -13.11 -6.44 10.64
CA GLU A 335 -13.53 -5.99 9.32
C GLU A 335 -12.44 -6.26 8.26
N VAL A 336 -11.19 -5.99 8.61
CA VAL A 336 -10.03 -6.21 7.74
C VAL A 336 -9.81 -7.70 7.46
N GLN A 337 -9.97 -8.55 8.46
CA GLN A 337 -9.76 -9.99 8.30
C GLN A 337 -10.92 -10.67 7.60
N ASP A 338 -12.15 -10.27 7.86
CA ASP A 338 -13.34 -10.79 7.18
C ASP A 338 -13.28 -10.43 5.68
N ASP A 339 -12.88 -9.19 5.33
CA ASP A 339 -12.69 -8.77 3.93
C ASP A 339 -11.54 -9.55 3.27
N PHE A 340 -10.44 -9.79 3.98
CA PHE A 340 -9.31 -10.55 3.44
C PHE A 340 -9.67 -12.02 3.18
N ALA A 341 -10.35 -12.68 4.12
CA ALA A 341 -10.82 -14.05 3.94
C ALA A 341 -11.73 -14.17 2.70
N ASN A 342 -12.69 -13.25 2.55
CA ASN A 342 -13.58 -13.20 1.39
C ASN A 342 -12.83 -13.02 0.06
N ARG A 343 -11.68 -12.30 0.09
CA ARG A 343 -10.85 -12.14 -1.11
C ARG A 343 -9.97 -13.35 -1.37
N ALA A 344 -9.48 -14.00 -0.31
CA ALA A 344 -8.74 -15.24 -0.46
C ALA A 344 -9.60 -16.33 -1.12
N ASP A 345 -10.89 -16.42 -0.76
CA ASP A 345 -11.82 -17.35 -1.40
C ASP A 345 -11.96 -17.14 -2.92
N ARG A 346 -11.68 -15.94 -3.44
CA ARG A 346 -11.68 -15.67 -4.89
C ARG A 346 -10.48 -16.30 -5.65
N MET A 347 -9.48 -16.79 -4.94
CA MET A 347 -8.42 -17.59 -5.55
C MET A 347 -8.88 -18.99 -5.96
N LEU A 348 -10.06 -19.41 -5.47
CA LEU A 348 -10.68 -20.69 -5.83
C LEU A 348 -11.38 -20.62 -7.20
N PRO A 349 -11.48 -21.75 -7.92
CA PRO A 349 -12.22 -21.81 -9.20
C PRO A 349 -13.69 -21.43 -9.07
#